data_f4192afe5844c7e78d5c3b524b379686
#
_entry.id   f4192afe5844c7e78d5c3b524b379686
#
_cell.length_a   1.000
_cell.length_b   1.000
_cell.length_c   1.000
_cell.angle_alpha   90.00
_cell.angle_beta   90.00
_cell.angle_gamma   90.00
#
_symmetry.space_group_name_H-M   'P 1'
#
loop_
_entity.id
_entity.type
_entity.pdbx_description
1 polymer ?
#
loop_
_entity_poly.entity_id
_entity_poly.type
_entity_poly.pdbx_seq_one_letter_code
_entity_poly.pdbx_strand_id
1 'polypeptide(L)'
;MNSGGGTATAGEEMADYVRGFSERTGKPVVVSSASVNASAAYEISSQADYIYTAKTTAIGAIGTVMQVTDLSGLMEKLGISVDNVTSADSKDSSYGTRPLTEEERAYYQDQVDQINETFIQTVAEGRDMPVEDVRALATGLTFTGMTAVENGL
;
A
#
# COMPACT_ATOMS: atom_id res chain seq x y z
N MET A 1 -0.14 -16.65 3.85
CA MET A 1 -0.03 -15.44 3.01
C MET A 1 1.09 -15.62 2.00
N ASN A 2 0.85 -15.34 0.72
CA ASN A 2 1.86 -15.30 -0.35
C ASN A 2 1.38 -14.28 -1.39
N SER A 3 1.58 -13.00 -1.11
CA SER A 3 1.04 -11.90 -1.93
C SER A 3 1.93 -10.67 -1.84
N GLY A 4 2.11 -9.99 -2.97
CA GLY A 4 2.81 -8.70 -3.06
C GLY A 4 1.95 -7.49 -2.68
N GLY A 5 0.69 -7.71 -2.33
CA GLY A 5 -0.24 -6.64 -1.98
C GLY A 5 -1.42 -6.51 -2.94
N GLY A 6 -1.99 -5.33 -3.00
CA GLY A 6 -3.19 -5.04 -3.77
C GLY A 6 -3.62 -3.58 -3.63
N THR A 7 -4.90 -3.31 -3.79
CA THR A 7 -5.45 -1.98 -3.59
C THR A 7 -5.50 -1.63 -2.10
N ALA A 8 -5.33 -0.36 -1.75
CA ALA A 8 -5.40 0.13 -0.38
C ALA A 8 -6.74 -0.24 0.28
N THR A 9 -7.86 0.01 -0.40
CA THR A 9 -9.19 -0.32 0.12
C THR A 9 -9.36 -1.80 0.47
N ALA A 10 -8.83 -2.71 -0.36
CA ALA A 10 -8.91 -4.14 -0.07
C ALA A 10 -8.02 -4.52 1.14
N GLY A 11 -6.88 -3.87 1.30
CA GLY A 11 -6.01 -4.02 2.46
C GLY A 11 -6.74 -3.62 3.74
N GLU A 12 -7.26 -2.41 3.78
CA GLU A 12 -8.01 -1.82 4.88
C GLU A 12 -9.22 -2.67 5.30
N GLU A 13 -10.11 -2.98 4.34
CA GLU A 13 -11.30 -3.79 4.62
C GLU A 13 -10.96 -5.17 5.18
N MET A 14 -9.97 -5.85 4.59
CA MET A 14 -9.57 -7.18 5.06
C MET A 14 -8.83 -7.13 6.40
N ALA A 15 -8.05 -6.10 6.67
CA ALA A 15 -7.42 -5.86 7.96
C ALA A 15 -8.50 -5.70 9.06
N ASP A 16 -9.53 -4.91 8.80
CA ASP A 16 -10.67 -4.75 9.71
C ASP A 16 -11.41 -6.08 9.96
N TYR A 17 -11.58 -6.92 8.94
CA TYR A 17 -12.20 -8.24 9.13
C TYR A 17 -11.34 -9.15 10.00
N VAL A 18 -10.02 -9.15 9.86
CA VAL A 18 -9.09 -9.94 10.67
C VAL A 18 -9.17 -9.50 12.14
N ARG A 19 -9.03 -8.20 12.40
CA ARG A 19 -9.15 -7.61 13.73
C ARG A 19 -10.51 -7.93 14.36
N GLY A 20 -11.58 -7.59 13.67
CA GLY A 20 -12.94 -7.81 14.16
C GLY A 20 -13.30 -9.28 14.33
N PHE A 21 -12.66 -10.22 13.64
CA PHE A 21 -12.83 -11.65 13.90
C PHE A 21 -12.25 -12.05 15.27
N SER A 22 -11.01 -11.67 15.55
CA SER A 22 -10.35 -11.96 16.82
C SER A 22 -11.14 -11.34 17.99
N GLU A 23 -11.52 -10.08 17.88
CA GLU A 23 -12.31 -9.38 18.90
C GLU A 23 -13.66 -10.05 19.20
N ARG A 24 -14.42 -10.42 18.16
CA ARG A 24 -15.76 -11.01 18.32
C ARG A 24 -15.74 -12.43 18.82
N THR A 25 -14.72 -13.20 18.47
CA THR A 25 -14.70 -14.65 18.73
C THR A 25 -13.79 -15.05 19.87
N GLY A 26 -12.86 -14.19 20.28
CA GLY A 26 -11.79 -14.49 21.23
C GLY A 26 -10.81 -15.55 20.72
N LYS A 27 -10.83 -15.83 19.40
CA LYS A 27 -9.95 -16.84 18.78
C LYS A 27 -8.76 -16.15 18.12
N PRO A 28 -7.54 -16.65 18.30
CA PRO A 28 -6.37 -16.08 17.67
C PRO A 28 -6.41 -16.29 16.15
N VAL A 29 -5.97 -15.27 15.44
CA VAL A 29 -5.67 -15.34 14.01
C VAL A 29 -4.17 -15.48 13.85
N VAL A 30 -3.74 -16.46 13.07
CA VAL A 30 -2.32 -16.73 12.81
C VAL A 30 -2.05 -16.65 11.32
N VAL A 31 -1.08 -15.85 10.92
CA VAL A 31 -0.60 -15.75 9.55
C VAL A 31 0.67 -16.56 9.39
N SER A 32 0.71 -17.42 8.38
CA SER A 32 1.93 -18.06 7.89
C SER A 32 2.31 -17.46 6.54
N SER A 33 3.43 -16.73 6.50
CA SER A 33 3.96 -16.10 5.29
C SER A 33 4.85 -17.07 4.53
N ALA A 34 4.61 -17.17 3.20
CA ALA A 34 5.48 -17.94 2.31
C ALA A 34 6.62 -17.04 1.76
N SER A 35 6.73 -16.93 0.42
CA SER A 35 7.84 -16.16 -0.20
C SER A 35 7.68 -14.65 -0.04
N VAL A 36 6.45 -14.14 -0.04
CA VAL A 36 6.16 -12.70 0.04
C VAL A 36 4.91 -12.43 0.87
N ASN A 37 4.98 -11.39 1.68
CA ASN A 37 3.87 -10.82 2.44
C ASN A 37 4.08 -9.30 2.52
N ALA A 38 3.64 -8.56 1.50
CA ALA A 38 4.06 -7.17 1.31
C ALA A 38 2.88 -6.24 0.98
N SER A 39 3.04 -4.93 1.28
CA SER A 39 2.06 -3.89 0.99
C SER A 39 0.69 -4.24 1.62
N ALA A 40 -0.43 -4.10 0.92
CA ALA A 40 -1.76 -4.45 1.43
C ALA A 40 -1.85 -5.86 2.05
N ALA A 41 -1.06 -6.84 1.57
CA ALA A 41 -1.01 -8.17 2.19
C ALA A 41 -0.39 -8.13 3.60
N TYR A 42 0.62 -7.28 3.80
CA TYR A 42 1.18 -7.06 5.11
C TYR A 42 0.24 -6.26 6.02
N GLU A 43 -0.46 -5.27 5.49
CA GLU A 43 -1.51 -4.53 6.21
C GLU A 43 -2.54 -5.49 6.83
N ILE A 44 -3.07 -6.41 6.02
CA ILE A 44 -3.98 -7.47 6.48
C ILE A 44 -3.33 -8.34 7.56
N SER A 45 -2.09 -8.76 7.33
CA SER A 45 -1.36 -9.66 8.23
C SER A 45 -1.02 -8.99 9.55
N SER A 46 -0.81 -7.67 9.57
CA SER A 46 -0.47 -6.91 10.75
C SER A 46 -1.55 -6.98 11.84
N GLN A 47 -2.80 -7.26 11.46
CA GLN A 47 -3.91 -7.41 12.39
C GLN A 47 -4.05 -8.82 13.00
N ALA A 48 -3.18 -9.74 12.62
CA ALA A 48 -3.16 -11.08 13.21
C ALA A 48 -2.39 -11.10 14.54
N ASP A 49 -2.80 -11.98 15.45
CA ASP A 49 -2.14 -12.16 16.74
C ASP A 49 -0.68 -12.62 16.58
N TYR A 50 -0.41 -13.46 15.56
CA TYR A 50 0.93 -13.95 15.24
C TYR A 50 1.18 -14.00 13.74
N ILE A 51 2.40 -13.62 13.34
CA ILE A 51 2.89 -13.74 11.97
C ILE A 51 4.13 -14.64 11.99
N TYR A 52 4.04 -15.79 11.32
CA TYR A 52 5.17 -16.68 11.10
C TYR A 52 5.74 -16.42 9.70
N THR A 53 7.05 -16.28 9.62
CA THR A 53 7.77 -16.03 8.37
C THR A 53 9.04 -16.88 8.27
N ALA A 54 9.44 -17.25 7.07
CA ALA A 54 10.76 -17.79 6.83
C ALA A 54 11.81 -16.67 6.88
N LYS A 55 13.06 -17.00 7.19
CA LYS A 55 14.15 -16.01 7.26
C LYS A 55 14.32 -15.19 5.99
N THR A 56 13.99 -15.78 4.84
CA THR A 56 14.15 -15.20 3.50
C THR A 56 12.84 -14.67 2.89
N THR A 57 11.73 -14.69 3.62
CA THR A 57 10.48 -14.08 3.17
C THR A 57 10.69 -12.58 2.95
N ALA A 58 10.18 -12.05 1.84
CA ALA A 58 10.06 -10.61 1.65
C ALA A 58 8.79 -10.12 2.34
N ILE A 59 8.93 -9.29 3.38
CA ILE A 59 7.80 -8.86 4.22
C ILE A 59 7.83 -7.33 4.43
N GLY A 60 6.67 -6.73 4.66
CA GLY A 60 6.52 -5.30 4.91
C GLY A 60 6.13 -4.54 3.66
N ALA A 61 7.03 -3.77 3.05
CA ALA A 61 6.71 -2.82 1.98
C ALA A 61 5.55 -1.89 2.38
N ILE A 62 5.65 -1.33 3.60
CA ILE A 62 4.68 -0.35 4.10
C ILE A 62 4.87 0.91 3.26
N GLY A 63 3.87 1.22 2.45
CA GLY A 63 3.93 2.33 1.52
C GLY A 63 2.81 2.30 0.49
N THR A 64 2.48 3.48 -0.02
CA THR A 64 1.43 3.70 -1.01
C THR A 64 2.03 4.26 -2.29
N VAL A 65 1.58 3.81 -3.44
CA VAL A 65 1.97 4.33 -4.75
C VAL A 65 0.75 4.59 -5.62
N MET A 66 0.75 5.74 -6.28
CA MET A 66 -0.14 6.02 -7.41
C MET A 66 0.73 6.20 -8.66
N GLN A 67 0.57 5.33 -9.63
CA GLN A 67 1.30 5.42 -10.89
C GLN A 67 0.45 6.10 -11.95
N VAL A 68 0.94 7.21 -12.46
CA VAL A 68 0.39 7.91 -13.63
C VAL A 68 1.43 7.82 -14.74
N THR A 69 1.08 7.20 -15.85
CA THR A 69 1.98 7.05 -17.00
C THR A 69 1.66 8.12 -18.04
N ASP A 70 2.64 8.92 -18.42
CA ASP A 70 2.52 9.88 -19.51
C ASP A 70 3.01 9.26 -20.81
N LEU A 71 2.10 9.10 -21.78
CA LEU A 71 2.37 8.56 -23.12
C LEU A 71 2.32 9.62 -24.21
N SER A 72 2.11 10.90 -23.85
CA SER A 72 1.91 11.99 -24.84
C SER A 72 3.04 12.11 -25.84
N GLY A 73 4.30 12.04 -25.39
CA GLY A 73 5.45 12.10 -26.26
C GLY A 73 5.61 10.87 -27.19
N LEU A 74 5.10 9.72 -26.80
CA LEU A 74 5.06 8.55 -27.68
C LEU A 74 3.96 8.69 -28.73
N MET A 75 2.79 9.14 -28.33
CA MET A 75 1.66 9.40 -29.22
C MET A 75 2.03 10.41 -30.30
N GLU A 76 2.69 11.51 -29.93
CA GLU A 76 3.18 12.51 -30.87
C GLU A 76 4.11 11.89 -31.94
N LYS A 77 5.08 11.06 -31.52
CA LYS A 77 5.99 10.36 -32.45
C LYS A 77 5.29 9.41 -33.43
N LEU A 78 4.15 8.87 -33.02
CA LEU A 78 3.34 7.96 -33.83
C LEU A 78 2.27 8.68 -34.65
N GLY A 79 2.17 10.00 -34.55
CA GLY A 79 1.14 10.78 -35.22
C GLY A 79 -0.28 10.55 -34.67
N ILE A 80 -0.38 10.13 -33.42
CA ILE A 80 -1.67 9.92 -32.73
C ILE A 80 -2.02 11.21 -31.99
N SER A 81 -3.21 11.76 -32.27
CA SER A 81 -3.79 12.86 -31.51
C SER A 81 -4.96 12.36 -30.66
N VAL A 82 -5.05 12.85 -29.43
CA VAL A 82 -6.17 12.59 -28.52
C VAL A 82 -6.83 13.92 -28.19
N ASP A 83 -8.13 13.96 -28.31
CA ASP A 83 -8.96 15.11 -27.94
C ASP A 83 -9.95 14.67 -26.86
N ASN A 84 -9.73 15.10 -25.62
CA ASN A 84 -10.57 14.79 -24.49
C ASN A 84 -11.61 15.90 -24.28
N VAL A 85 -12.87 15.57 -24.41
CA VAL A 85 -13.97 16.47 -24.04
C VAL A 85 -14.37 16.16 -22.61
N THR A 86 -14.06 17.05 -21.68
CA THR A 86 -14.21 16.82 -20.24
C THR A 86 -15.13 17.83 -19.59
N SER A 87 -15.74 17.45 -18.48
CA SER A 87 -16.61 18.35 -17.69
C SER A 87 -15.80 19.22 -16.70
N ALA A 88 -14.53 18.94 -16.50
CA ALA A 88 -13.62 19.65 -15.61
C ALA A 88 -12.18 19.41 -16.03
N ASP A 89 -11.29 20.36 -15.77
CA ASP A 89 -9.92 20.41 -16.31
C ASP A 89 -9.04 19.21 -15.95
N SER A 90 -9.22 18.63 -14.77
CA SER A 90 -8.42 17.48 -14.29
C SER A 90 -9.09 16.12 -14.50
N LYS A 91 -10.21 16.04 -15.21
CA LYS A 91 -10.95 14.80 -15.38
C LYS A 91 -10.19 13.72 -16.17
N ASP A 92 -9.27 14.14 -17.02
CA ASP A 92 -8.43 13.29 -17.85
C ASP A 92 -6.98 13.14 -17.33
N SER A 93 -6.68 13.68 -16.16
CA SER A 93 -5.32 13.75 -15.61
C SER A 93 -4.62 12.39 -15.51
N SER A 94 -5.38 11.32 -15.27
CA SER A 94 -4.84 9.95 -15.14
C SER A 94 -4.85 9.13 -16.45
N TYR A 95 -5.28 9.70 -17.59
CA TYR A 95 -5.42 8.95 -18.84
C TYR A 95 -4.08 8.76 -19.60
N GLY A 96 -3.04 9.49 -19.20
CA GLY A 96 -1.72 9.38 -19.82
C GLY A 96 -1.59 10.02 -21.20
N THR A 97 -2.57 10.82 -21.60
CA THR A 97 -2.59 11.53 -22.88
C THR A 97 -1.90 12.90 -22.82
N ARG A 98 -1.58 13.36 -21.64
CA ARG A 98 -0.82 14.56 -21.33
C ARG A 98 -0.07 14.42 -20.01
N PRO A 99 0.97 15.22 -19.74
CA PRO A 99 1.60 15.28 -18.43
C PRO A 99 0.62 15.85 -17.38
N LEU A 100 0.85 15.45 -16.12
CA LEU A 100 0.19 16.10 -14.98
C LEU A 100 0.65 17.56 -14.86
N THR A 101 -0.26 18.42 -14.48
CA THR A 101 0.09 19.75 -13.98
C THR A 101 0.73 19.64 -12.59
N GLU A 102 1.43 20.69 -12.13
CA GLU A 102 1.99 20.73 -10.77
C GLU A 102 0.89 20.66 -9.70
N GLU A 103 -0.28 21.26 -9.93
CA GLU A 103 -1.43 21.23 -9.05
C GLU A 103 -2.02 19.80 -8.95
N GLU A 104 -2.19 19.11 -10.08
CA GLU A 104 -2.65 17.72 -10.11
C GLU A 104 -1.67 16.79 -9.41
N ARG A 105 -0.37 17.00 -9.62
CA ARG A 105 0.68 16.23 -8.93
C ARG A 105 0.62 16.44 -7.42
N ALA A 106 0.49 17.68 -6.97
CA ALA A 106 0.38 18.00 -5.53
C ALA A 106 -0.90 17.38 -4.93
N TYR A 107 -2.01 17.43 -5.65
CA TYR A 107 -3.26 16.80 -5.23
C TYR A 107 -3.14 15.28 -5.08
N TYR A 108 -2.54 14.60 -6.06
CA TYR A 108 -2.32 13.16 -5.97
C TYR A 108 -1.30 12.77 -4.89
N GLN A 109 -0.28 13.62 -4.65
CA GLN A 109 0.67 13.39 -3.55
C GLN A 109 -0.04 13.44 -2.21
N ASP A 110 -0.89 14.43 -1.97
CA ASP A 110 -1.67 14.54 -0.73
C ASP A 110 -2.56 13.29 -0.52
N GLN A 111 -3.19 12.77 -1.57
CA GLN A 111 -3.95 11.52 -1.48
C GLN A 111 -3.08 10.32 -1.12
N VAL A 112 -1.91 10.19 -1.74
CA VAL A 112 -0.94 9.11 -1.44
C VAL A 112 -0.49 9.20 0.01
N ASP A 113 -0.21 10.40 0.50
CA ASP A 113 0.24 10.63 1.88
C ASP A 113 -0.86 10.28 2.89
N GLN A 114 -2.12 10.65 2.64
CA GLN A 114 -3.26 10.30 3.47
C GLN A 114 -3.49 8.78 3.54
N ILE A 115 -3.46 8.10 2.39
CA ILE A 115 -3.61 6.64 2.32
C ILE A 115 -2.45 5.95 3.06
N ASN A 116 -1.23 6.46 2.88
CA ASN A 116 -0.06 5.91 3.56
C ASN A 116 -0.12 6.10 5.07
N GLU A 117 -0.65 7.22 5.54
CA GLU A 117 -0.88 7.47 6.96
C GLU A 117 -1.86 6.45 7.57
N THR A 118 -2.95 6.13 6.87
CA THR A 118 -3.89 5.09 7.29
C THR A 118 -3.19 3.73 7.42
N PHE A 119 -2.38 3.35 6.43
CA PHE A 119 -1.61 2.10 6.48
C PHE A 119 -0.64 2.06 7.68
N ILE A 120 0.10 3.13 7.93
CA ILE A 120 1.01 3.24 9.08
C ILE A 120 0.26 3.05 10.39
N GLN A 121 -0.89 3.69 10.54
CA GLN A 121 -1.74 3.58 11.73
C GLN A 121 -2.27 2.16 11.92
N THR A 122 -2.77 1.54 10.86
CA THR A 122 -3.25 0.15 10.87
C THR A 122 -2.15 -0.81 11.33
N VAL A 123 -0.92 -0.65 10.85
CA VAL A 123 0.21 -1.47 11.28
C VAL A 123 0.58 -1.19 12.75
N ALA A 124 0.63 0.06 13.15
CA ALA A 124 0.95 0.45 14.52
C ALA A 124 -0.03 -0.17 15.52
N GLU A 125 -1.32 -0.11 15.23
CA GLU A 125 -2.37 -0.74 16.04
C GLU A 125 -2.21 -2.26 16.10
N GLY A 126 -2.06 -2.91 14.94
CA GLY A 126 -2.02 -4.38 14.86
C GLY A 126 -0.73 -5.00 15.42
N ARG A 127 0.37 -4.24 15.47
CA ARG A 127 1.66 -4.70 16.01
C ARG A 127 1.97 -4.13 17.40
N ASP A 128 1.05 -3.34 17.99
CA ASP A 128 1.26 -2.67 19.28
C ASP A 128 2.57 -1.84 19.31
N MET A 129 2.79 -1.10 18.22
CA MET A 129 4.00 -0.28 18.01
C MET A 129 3.67 1.21 18.05
N PRO A 130 4.60 2.05 18.53
CA PRO A 130 4.47 3.49 18.33
C PRO A 130 4.37 3.87 16.85
N VAL A 131 3.47 4.76 16.50
CA VAL A 131 3.24 5.20 15.11
C VAL A 131 4.53 5.70 14.46
N GLU A 132 5.36 6.43 15.21
CA GLU A 132 6.63 6.97 14.70
C GLU A 132 7.67 5.87 14.38
N ASP A 133 7.66 4.76 15.12
CA ASP A 133 8.53 3.63 14.83
C ASP A 133 8.10 2.93 13.53
N VAL A 134 6.79 2.74 13.33
CA VAL A 134 6.26 2.22 12.07
C VAL A 134 6.54 3.18 10.92
N ARG A 135 6.38 4.49 11.13
CA ARG A 135 6.68 5.52 10.14
C ARG A 135 8.14 5.46 9.68
N ALA A 136 9.08 5.23 10.59
CA ALA A 136 10.49 5.06 10.25
C ALA A 136 10.76 3.81 9.40
N LEU A 137 9.92 2.77 9.53
CA LEU A 137 9.98 1.55 8.73
C LEU A 137 9.20 1.64 7.41
N ALA A 138 8.32 2.64 7.26
CA ALA A 138 7.42 2.81 6.10
C ALA A 138 8.16 3.45 4.90
N THR A 139 9.17 2.75 4.40
CA THR A 139 10.00 3.20 3.27
C THR A 139 9.49 2.68 1.91
N GLY A 140 8.43 1.85 1.91
CA GLY A 140 7.96 1.15 0.72
C GLY A 140 8.82 -0.07 0.33
N LEU A 141 9.92 -0.34 1.03
CA LEU A 141 10.78 -1.49 0.78
C LEU A 141 10.37 -2.70 1.65
N THR A 142 10.65 -3.90 1.15
CA THR A 142 10.51 -5.11 1.94
C THR A 142 11.73 -5.33 2.82
N PHE A 143 11.50 -5.97 3.96
CA PHE A 143 12.53 -6.54 4.84
C PHE A 143 12.63 -8.05 4.58
N THR A 144 13.74 -8.66 4.97
CA THR A 144 13.79 -10.11 5.15
C THR A 144 13.00 -10.50 6.39
N GLY A 145 12.52 -11.74 6.48
CA GLY A 145 11.83 -12.21 7.67
C GLY A 145 12.67 -12.07 8.95
N MET A 146 14.03 -12.18 8.86
CA MET A 146 14.91 -11.92 10.00
C MET A 146 14.82 -10.46 10.48
N THR A 147 15.02 -9.53 9.57
CA THR A 147 14.98 -8.08 9.88
C THR A 147 13.58 -7.65 10.33
N ALA A 148 12.52 -8.23 9.76
CA ALA A 148 11.16 -7.94 10.19
C ALA A 148 10.93 -8.30 11.66
N VAL A 149 11.39 -9.46 12.10
CA VAL A 149 11.31 -9.87 13.52
C VAL A 149 12.09 -8.91 14.43
N GLU A 150 13.30 -8.48 14.02
CA GLU A 150 14.09 -7.50 14.76
C GLU A 150 13.39 -6.14 14.89
N ASN A 151 12.61 -5.78 13.88
CA ASN A 151 11.84 -4.53 13.82
C ASN A 151 10.46 -4.61 14.50
N GLY A 152 10.02 -5.78 14.96
CA GLY A 152 8.71 -5.97 15.59
C GLY A 152 7.54 -6.13 14.60
N LEU A 153 7.82 -6.36 13.32
CA LEU A 153 6.82 -6.50 12.25
C LEU A 153 6.21 -7.92 12.16
#